data_dd0704c89f64d39d4e3335f70fec578f
#
_entry.id   dd0704c89f64d39d4e3335f70fec578f
#
_cell.length_a   1.000
_cell.length_b   1.000
_cell.length_c   1.000
_cell.angle_alpha   90.00
_cell.angle_beta   90.00
_cell.angle_gamma   90.00
#
_symmetry.space_group_name_H-M   'P 1'
#
loop_
_entity.id
_entity.type
_entity.pdbx_description
1 polymer ?
#
loop_
_entity_poly.entity_id
_entity_poly.type
_entity_poly.pdbx_seq_one_letter_code
_entity_poly.pdbx_strand_id
1 'polypeptide(L)'
;MEIYVNNPSVANLFTKFSICLSQFLLPFLIGIVASANMSYKTIFIVAGIAILIDGILILILPFPAREKAVQAKADKKKSGHKISPAAIAAILIGFTSSSTFMLWLNCNQELARSYGMADPSKIQSLYALGTATAILATAAFIKKGLKEINVLILYPLISTIMLALCYFIQAPFICLVGGFVIGYAGAGGVLQLAVSTTAEFFPENKGTATSLVMIASSIANYTILSLAGYI
;
A
#
# COMPACT_ATOMS: atom_id res chain seq x y z
N MET A 1 -7.82 7.99 11.17
CA MET A 1 -9.23 7.95 10.68
C MET A 1 -10.15 8.86 11.47
N GLU A 2 -9.98 9.00 12.78
CA GLU A 2 -10.83 9.85 13.61
C GLU A 2 -10.62 11.36 13.40
N ILE A 3 -9.48 11.78 12.83
CA ILE A 3 -9.13 13.19 12.57
C ILE A 3 -9.81 13.72 11.31
N TYR A 4 -10.07 12.86 10.31
CA TYR A 4 -10.69 13.21 9.03
C TYR A 4 -12.07 12.59 8.91
N VAL A 5 -13.04 13.15 9.62
CA VAL A 5 -14.41 12.62 9.72
C VAL A 5 -15.12 12.57 8.36
N ASN A 6 -14.86 13.55 7.49
CA ASN A 6 -15.59 13.68 6.23
C ASN A 6 -15.07 12.79 5.09
N ASN A 7 -13.81 12.37 5.11
CA ASN A 7 -13.20 11.57 4.04
C ASN A 7 -12.03 10.70 4.57
N PRO A 8 -12.29 9.69 5.39
CA PRO A 8 -11.23 8.86 6.00
C PRO A 8 -10.40 8.09 4.97
N SER A 9 -11.03 7.67 3.88
CA SER A 9 -10.36 6.94 2.80
C SER A 9 -9.36 7.80 2.05
N VAL A 10 -9.70 9.05 1.80
CA VAL A 10 -8.76 10.01 1.17
C VAL A 10 -7.57 10.27 2.09
N ALA A 11 -7.78 10.40 3.40
CA ALA A 11 -6.68 10.55 4.36
C ALA A 11 -5.74 9.33 4.36
N ASN A 12 -6.30 8.12 4.32
CA ASN A 12 -5.53 6.89 4.19
C ASN A 12 -4.71 6.82 2.90
N LEU A 13 -5.27 7.28 1.77
CA LEU A 13 -4.56 7.37 0.51
C LEU A 13 -3.37 8.33 0.59
N PHE A 14 -3.50 9.46 1.27
CA PHE A 14 -2.39 10.40 1.48
C PHE A 14 -1.27 9.81 2.34
N THR A 15 -1.58 8.97 3.32
CA THR A 15 -0.55 8.22 4.06
C THR A 15 0.26 7.32 3.12
N LYS A 16 -0.43 6.63 2.20
CA LYS A 16 0.25 5.81 1.19
C LYS A 16 1.07 6.67 0.21
N PHE A 17 0.58 7.86 -0.13
CA PHE A 17 1.31 8.80 -0.99
C PHE A 17 2.65 9.20 -0.37
N SER A 18 2.71 9.48 0.93
CA SER A 18 3.94 9.77 1.64
C SER A 18 4.95 8.62 1.57
N ILE A 19 4.48 7.37 1.72
CA ILE A 19 5.31 6.17 1.55
C ILE A 19 5.84 6.08 0.11
N CYS A 20 4.98 6.32 -0.89
CA CYS A 20 5.36 6.30 -2.29
C CYS A 20 6.40 7.38 -2.63
N LEU A 21 6.25 8.58 -2.08
CA LEU A 21 7.22 9.66 -2.23
C LEU A 21 8.59 9.28 -1.68
N SER A 22 8.63 8.65 -0.50
CA SER A 22 9.86 8.14 0.09
C SER A 22 10.52 7.06 -0.78
N GLN A 23 9.74 6.13 -1.33
CA GLN A 23 10.24 5.11 -2.25
C GLN A 23 10.78 5.71 -3.55
N PHE A 24 10.19 6.78 -4.04
CA PHE A 24 10.67 7.50 -5.22
C PHE A 24 11.98 8.27 -4.95
N LEU A 25 12.09 8.92 -3.79
CA LEU A 25 13.27 9.72 -3.42
C LEU A 25 14.48 8.88 -3.06
N LEU A 26 14.27 7.67 -2.51
CA LEU A 26 15.35 6.81 -2.03
C LEU A 26 16.44 6.50 -3.07
N PRO A 27 16.13 6.13 -4.32
CA PRO A 27 17.16 5.90 -5.36
C PRO A 27 18.01 7.13 -5.65
N PHE A 28 17.44 8.33 -5.60
CA PHE A 28 18.19 9.57 -5.79
C PHE A 28 19.16 9.81 -4.64
N LEU A 29 18.73 9.57 -3.40
CA LEU A 29 19.61 9.65 -2.23
C LEU A 29 20.76 8.64 -2.33
N ILE A 30 20.48 7.41 -2.74
CA ILE A 30 21.51 6.38 -2.99
C ILE A 30 22.46 6.85 -4.08
N GLY A 31 21.97 7.42 -5.17
CA GLY A 31 22.80 7.95 -6.25
C GLY A 31 23.71 9.09 -5.80
N ILE A 32 23.22 10.02 -4.99
CA ILE A 32 24.02 11.12 -4.42
C ILE A 32 25.14 10.57 -3.52
N VAL A 33 24.81 9.64 -2.63
CA VAL A 33 25.80 9.03 -1.70
C VAL A 33 26.86 8.25 -2.48
N ALA A 34 26.46 7.51 -3.52
CA ALA A 34 27.38 6.76 -4.39
C ALA A 34 28.30 7.70 -5.18
N SER A 35 27.78 8.78 -5.75
CA SER A 35 28.57 9.75 -6.53
C SER A 35 29.55 10.54 -5.65
N ALA A 36 29.22 10.73 -4.37
CA ALA A 36 30.09 11.36 -3.38
C ALA A 36 31.14 10.40 -2.78
N ASN A 37 31.24 9.15 -3.26
CA ASN A 37 32.09 8.09 -2.71
C ASN A 37 31.89 7.86 -1.20
N MET A 38 30.68 8.11 -0.69
CA MET A 38 30.34 7.91 0.71
C MET A 38 29.90 6.45 0.95
N SER A 39 30.11 5.98 2.17
CA SER A 39 29.68 4.63 2.56
C SER A 39 28.15 4.51 2.52
N TYR A 40 27.64 3.33 2.13
CA TYR A 40 26.22 3.00 2.24
C TYR A 40 25.64 3.19 3.65
N LYS A 41 26.49 3.11 4.69
CA LYS A 41 26.12 3.40 6.09
C LYS A 41 25.57 4.81 6.28
N THR A 42 25.98 5.76 5.44
CA THR A 42 25.48 7.14 5.46
C THR A 42 23.97 7.20 5.25
N ILE A 43 23.43 6.36 4.37
CA ILE A 43 21.99 6.30 4.09
C ILE A 43 21.21 5.88 5.34
N PHE A 44 21.72 4.87 6.07
CA PHE A 44 21.10 4.42 7.33
C PHE A 44 21.18 5.49 8.41
N ILE A 45 22.29 6.23 8.50
CA ILE A 45 22.42 7.34 9.45
C ILE A 45 21.42 8.45 9.13
N VAL A 46 21.30 8.86 7.86
CA VAL A 46 20.34 9.87 7.42
C VAL A 46 18.90 9.43 7.72
N ALA A 47 18.56 8.18 7.41
CA ALA A 47 17.24 7.62 7.73
C ALA A 47 17.00 7.60 9.24
N GLY A 48 17.99 7.22 10.04
CA GLY A 48 17.90 7.22 11.50
C GLY A 48 17.68 8.62 12.07
N ILE A 49 18.40 9.62 11.57
CA ILE A 49 18.20 11.03 11.97
C ILE A 49 16.78 11.51 11.59
N ALA A 50 16.30 11.18 10.40
CA ALA A 50 14.94 11.53 9.99
C ALA A 50 13.87 10.95 10.94
N ILE A 51 14.01 9.66 11.31
CA ILE A 51 13.10 9.01 12.28
C ILE A 51 13.18 9.67 13.65
N LEU A 52 14.36 10.08 14.11
CA LEU A 52 14.51 10.79 15.38
C LEU A 52 13.82 12.16 15.35
N ILE A 53 13.97 12.89 14.24
CA ILE A 53 13.28 14.18 14.04
C ILE A 53 11.76 13.98 14.07
N ASP A 54 11.23 12.98 13.35
CA ASP A 54 9.81 12.64 13.37
C ASP A 54 9.33 12.30 14.79
N GLY A 55 10.11 11.52 15.54
CA GLY A 55 9.81 11.20 16.93
C GLY A 55 9.73 12.44 17.83
N ILE A 56 10.66 13.39 17.67
CA ILE A 56 10.65 14.65 18.40
C ILE A 56 9.44 15.52 18.00
N LEU A 57 9.14 15.61 16.70
CA LEU A 57 7.97 16.34 16.21
C LEU A 57 6.67 15.79 16.78
N ILE A 58 6.53 14.47 16.86
CA ILE A 58 5.36 13.82 17.46
C ILE A 58 5.20 14.20 18.95
N LEU A 59 6.28 14.36 19.69
CA LEU A 59 6.23 14.76 21.10
C LEU A 59 5.86 16.25 21.30
N ILE A 60 6.20 17.10 20.34
CA ILE A 60 5.99 18.56 20.43
C ILE A 60 4.62 18.94 19.83
N LEU A 61 4.15 18.26 18.78
CA LEU A 61 2.89 18.59 18.11
C LEU A 61 1.70 18.25 19.02
N PRO A 62 0.77 19.19 19.23
CA PRO A 62 -0.45 18.90 19.98
C PRO A 62 -1.30 17.91 19.17
N PHE A 63 -1.43 16.70 19.69
CA PHE A 63 -2.46 15.81 19.17
C PHE A 63 -3.84 16.39 19.45
N PRO A 64 -4.78 16.36 18.48
CA PRO A 64 -6.14 16.75 18.72
C PRO A 64 -6.66 15.97 19.94
N ALA A 65 -7.18 16.70 20.93
CA ALA A 65 -7.76 16.08 22.10
C ALA A 65 -8.76 15.02 21.60
N ARG A 66 -8.57 13.79 22.02
CA ARG A 66 -9.51 12.72 21.74
C ARG A 66 -10.82 13.19 22.33
N GLU A 67 -11.69 13.79 21.52
CA GLU A 67 -13.07 14.03 21.91
C GLU A 67 -13.54 12.70 22.44
N LYS A 68 -13.84 12.70 23.73
CA LYS A 68 -14.12 11.50 24.49
C LYS A 68 -15.13 10.67 23.71
N ALA A 69 -14.64 9.65 23.02
CA ALA A 69 -15.42 8.47 22.67
C ALA A 69 -15.88 7.76 23.97
N VAL A 70 -16.24 8.56 24.97
CA VAL A 70 -16.59 8.16 26.33
C VAL A 70 -18.07 7.79 26.40
N GLN A 71 -18.88 8.22 25.46
CA GLN A 71 -20.32 7.95 25.53
C GLN A 71 -20.75 6.68 24.79
N ALA A 72 -19.93 6.11 23.91
CA ALA A 72 -20.21 4.79 23.33
C ALA A 72 -19.86 3.60 24.24
N LYS A 73 -19.37 3.86 25.47
CA LYS A 73 -19.08 2.78 26.43
C LYS A 73 -20.28 2.38 27.30
N ALA A 74 -21.38 3.11 27.26
CA ALA A 74 -22.51 2.87 28.15
C ALA A 74 -23.44 1.73 27.69
N ASP A 75 -23.52 1.46 26.39
CA ASP A 75 -24.38 0.38 25.87
C ASP A 75 -23.59 -0.73 25.19
N LYS A 76 -22.70 -1.37 25.96
CA LYS A 76 -22.18 -2.69 25.62
C LYS A 76 -23.28 -3.76 25.75
N LYS A 77 -24.34 -3.67 24.98
CA LYS A 77 -25.02 -4.87 24.53
C LYS A 77 -23.99 -5.62 23.69
N LYS A 78 -23.59 -6.80 24.14
CA LYS A 78 -22.86 -7.81 23.39
C LYS A 78 -23.70 -8.20 22.17
N SER A 79 -23.79 -7.33 21.20
CA SER A 79 -24.28 -7.68 19.90
C SER A 79 -23.20 -8.59 19.31
N GLY A 80 -23.47 -9.87 19.26
CA GLY A 80 -22.65 -10.81 18.53
C GLY A 80 -22.63 -10.38 17.07
N HIS A 81 -21.63 -9.57 16.70
CA HIS A 81 -21.49 -9.10 15.33
C HIS A 81 -21.19 -10.32 14.45
N LYS A 82 -22.18 -10.81 13.75
CA LYS A 82 -21.97 -11.75 12.66
C LYS A 82 -21.12 -11.02 11.63
N ILE A 83 -19.90 -11.52 11.42
CA ILE A 83 -19.00 -10.99 10.39
C ILE A 83 -19.73 -11.12 9.06
N SER A 84 -20.01 -10.00 8.41
CA SER A 84 -20.71 -10.02 7.13
C SER A 84 -19.81 -10.60 6.02
N PRO A 85 -20.36 -11.29 5.02
CA PRO A 85 -19.56 -11.76 3.88
C PRO A 85 -18.76 -10.64 3.20
N ALA A 86 -19.29 -9.42 3.18
CA ALA A 86 -18.61 -8.26 2.63
C ALA A 86 -17.35 -7.86 3.45
N ALA A 87 -17.42 -7.97 4.77
CA ALA A 87 -16.26 -7.73 5.61
C ALA A 87 -15.17 -8.78 5.39
N ILE A 88 -15.54 -10.06 5.25
CA ILE A 88 -14.59 -11.14 4.91
C ILE A 88 -13.95 -10.85 3.54
N ALA A 89 -14.74 -10.47 2.53
CA ALA A 89 -14.24 -10.13 1.21
C ALA A 89 -13.23 -8.97 1.27
N ALA A 90 -13.50 -7.92 2.03
CA ALA A 90 -12.58 -6.79 2.18
C ALA A 90 -11.25 -7.19 2.87
N ILE A 91 -11.29 -8.09 3.86
CA ILE A 91 -10.09 -8.64 4.50
C ILE A 91 -9.30 -9.49 3.49
N LEU A 92 -9.97 -10.32 2.70
CA LEU A 92 -9.34 -11.13 1.65
C LEU A 92 -8.72 -10.27 0.55
N ILE A 93 -9.32 -9.14 0.19
CA ILE A 93 -8.72 -8.17 -0.73
C ILE A 93 -7.42 -7.60 -0.13
N GLY A 94 -7.39 -7.32 1.17
CA GLY A 94 -6.16 -6.92 1.85
C GLY A 94 -5.05 -7.97 1.72
N PHE A 95 -5.39 -9.25 1.85
CA PHE A 95 -4.47 -10.38 1.65
C PHE A 95 -3.97 -10.45 0.19
N THR A 96 -4.87 -10.55 -0.77
CA THR A 96 -4.53 -10.77 -2.18
C THR A 96 -3.81 -9.57 -2.81
N SER A 97 -4.24 -8.35 -2.49
CA SER A 97 -3.56 -7.13 -2.94
C SER A 97 -2.13 -7.07 -2.44
N SER A 98 -1.91 -7.37 -1.15
CA SER A 98 -0.55 -7.38 -0.57
C SER A 98 0.33 -8.45 -1.21
N SER A 99 -0.20 -9.65 -1.44
CA SER A 99 0.52 -10.71 -2.16
C SER A 99 0.97 -10.25 -3.54
N THR A 100 0.06 -9.65 -4.31
CA THR A 100 0.32 -9.20 -5.68
C THR A 100 1.43 -8.16 -5.74
N PHE A 101 1.32 -7.09 -4.97
CA PHE A 101 2.32 -6.02 -5.06
C PHE A 101 3.65 -6.40 -4.41
N MET A 102 3.67 -7.22 -3.37
CA MET A 102 4.92 -7.68 -2.76
C MET A 102 5.65 -8.68 -3.63
N LEU A 103 4.94 -9.62 -4.28
CA LEU A 103 5.54 -10.49 -5.26
C LEU A 103 6.19 -9.69 -6.38
N TRP A 104 5.43 -8.76 -6.98
CA TRP A 104 5.97 -7.90 -8.03
C TRP A 104 7.17 -7.09 -7.56
N LEU A 105 7.07 -6.42 -6.41
CA LEU A 105 8.11 -5.55 -5.88
C LEU A 105 9.45 -6.28 -5.69
N ASN A 106 9.41 -7.54 -5.28
CA ASN A 106 10.60 -8.33 -4.98
C ASN A 106 11.12 -9.13 -6.19
N CYS A 107 10.25 -9.56 -7.11
CA CYS A 107 10.61 -10.47 -8.20
C CYS A 107 10.67 -9.79 -9.58
N ASN A 108 10.19 -8.55 -9.75
CA ASN A 108 10.09 -7.91 -11.06
C ASN A 108 11.42 -7.77 -11.80
N GLN A 109 12.51 -7.48 -11.09
CA GLN A 109 13.83 -7.30 -11.70
C GLN A 109 14.42 -8.62 -12.17
N GLU A 110 14.27 -9.69 -11.38
CA GLU A 110 14.74 -11.03 -11.77
C GLU A 110 13.94 -11.54 -12.96
N LEU A 111 12.62 -11.38 -12.92
CA LEU A 111 11.74 -11.72 -14.05
C LEU A 111 12.14 -10.97 -15.32
N ALA A 112 12.40 -9.67 -15.22
CA ALA A 112 12.81 -8.88 -16.38
C ALA A 112 14.20 -9.27 -16.93
N ARG A 113 15.13 -9.64 -16.05
CA ARG A 113 16.43 -10.18 -16.45
C ARG A 113 16.28 -11.50 -17.18
N SER A 114 15.42 -12.40 -16.72
CA SER A 114 15.14 -13.67 -17.40
C SER A 114 14.56 -13.48 -18.80
N TYR A 115 13.88 -12.35 -19.04
CA TYR A 115 13.37 -11.97 -20.37
C TYR A 115 14.36 -11.13 -21.18
N GLY A 116 15.61 -11.02 -20.74
CA GLY A 116 16.69 -10.35 -21.48
C GLY A 116 16.72 -8.82 -21.34
N MET A 117 16.14 -8.26 -20.28
CA MET A 117 16.18 -6.81 -20.03
C MET A 117 17.55 -6.37 -19.50
N ALA A 118 18.20 -5.44 -20.18
CA ALA A 118 19.52 -4.95 -19.79
C ALA A 118 19.51 -4.10 -18.52
N ASP A 119 18.47 -3.28 -18.31
CA ASP A 119 18.34 -2.39 -17.16
C ASP A 119 16.97 -2.55 -16.48
N PRO A 120 16.83 -3.54 -15.58
CA PRO A 120 15.56 -3.81 -14.88
C PRO A 120 15.18 -2.75 -13.83
N SER A 121 16.12 -1.88 -13.43
CA SER A 121 15.85 -0.86 -12.40
C SER A 121 14.75 0.14 -12.79
N LYS A 122 14.56 0.34 -14.09
CA LYS A 122 13.49 1.20 -14.65
C LYS A 122 12.08 0.74 -14.28
N ILE A 123 11.88 -0.55 -14.06
CA ILE A 123 10.59 -1.10 -13.64
C ILE A 123 10.18 -0.52 -12.29
N GLN A 124 11.12 -0.39 -11.37
CA GLN A 124 10.86 0.16 -10.05
C GLN A 124 10.43 1.63 -10.10
N SER A 125 11.04 2.42 -10.97
CA SER A 125 10.66 3.83 -11.18
C SER A 125 9.26 3.93 -11.78
N LEU A 126 8.91 3.09 -12.75
CA LEU A 126 7.58 3.02 -13.35
C LEU A 126 6.53 2.54 -12.35
N TYR A 127 6.88 1.58 -11.50
CA TYR A 127 6.01 1.14 -10.41
C TYR A 127 5.70 2.27 -9.43
N ALA A 128 6.70 3.02 -8.99
CA ALA A 128 6.52 4.18 -8.11
C ALA A 128 5.65 5.25 -8.76
N LEU A 129 5.89 5.55 -10.05
CA LEU A 129 5.09 6.50 -10.83
C LEU A 129 3.63 6.02 -10.96
N GLY A 130 3.43 4.74 -11.27
CA GLY A 130 2.10 4.13 -11.32
C GLY A 130 1.37 4.26 -9.99
N THR A 131 2.04 3.96 -8.88
CA THR A 131 1.47 4.07 -7.53
C THR A 131 1.09 5.52 -7.19
N ALA A 132 1.98 6.48 -7.47
CA ALA A 132 1.72 7.90 -7.19
C ALA A 132 0.52 8.43 -8.01
N THR A 133 0.48 8.14 -9.30
CA THR A 133 -0.62 8.55 -10.19
C THR A 133 -1.94 7.90 -9.78
N ALA A 134 -1.93 6.63 -9.38
CA ALA A 134 -3.14 5.94 -8.90
C ALA A 134 -3.70 6.58 -7.63
N ILE A 135 -2.85 6.91 -6.66
CA ILE A 135 -3.29 7.52 -5.41
C ILE A 135 -4.01 8.84 -5.67
N LEU A 136 -3.40 9.69 -6.51
CA LEU A 136 -3.98 10.99 -6.85
C LEU A 136 -5.28 10.85 -7.66
N ALA A 137 -5.27 9.97 -8.67
CA ALA A 137 -6.45 9.71 -9.49
C ALA A 137 -7.60 9.10 -8.66
N THR A 138 -7.30 8.09 -7.84
CA THR A 138 -8.30 7.43 -6.99
C THR A 138 -8.89 8.41 -5.98
N ALA A 139 -8.06 9.23 -5.32
CA ALA A 139 -8.53 10.26 -4.40
C ALA A 139 -9.45 11.28 -5.10
N ALA A 140 -9.11 11.69 -6.32
CA ALA A 140 -9.95 12.59 -7.12
C ALA A 140 -11.28 11.95 -7.53
N PHE A 141 -11.27 10.68 -7.95
CA PHE A 141 -12.47 9.94 -8.33
C PHE A 141 -13.41 9.69 -7.15
N ILE A 142 -12.87 9.32 -5.98
CA ILE A 142 -13.67 9.15 -4.76
C ILE A 142 -14.34 10.48 -4.37
N LYS A 143 -13.63 11.61 -4.45
CA LYS A 143 -14.22 12.94 -4.22
C LYS A 143 -15.33 13.28 -5.21
N LYS A 144 -15.29 12.76 -6.45
CA LYS A 144 -16.33 12.93 -7.47
C LYS A 144 -17.49 11.93 -7.33
N GLY A 145 -17.49 11.09 -6.31
CA GLY A 145 -18.58 10.15 -6.00
C GLY A 145 -18.35 8.71 -6.49
N LEU A 146 -17.16 8.35 -6.95
CA LEU A 146 -16.82 6.97 -7.23
C LEU A 146 -16.84 6.18 -5.92
N LYS A 147 -17.58 5.08 -5.88
CA LYS A 147 -17.65 4.19 -4.72
C LYS A 147 -16.34 3.41 -4.57
N GLU A 148 -15.82 3.33 -3.38
CA GLU A 148 -14.56 2.60 -3.05
C GLU A 148 -14.61 1.14 -3.47
N ILE A 149 -15.79 0.50 -3.36
CA ILE A 149 -15.98 -0.88 -3.76
C ILE A 149 -15.66 -1.14 -5.24
N ASN A 150 -15.92 -0.17 -6.11
CA ASN A 150 -15.60 -0.31 -7.54
C ASN A 150 -14.08 -0.34 -7.74
N VAL A 151 -13.32 0.46 -6.99
CA VAL A 151 -11.86 0.43 -7.04
C VAL A 151 -11.33 -0.90 -6.50
N LEU A 152 -11.91 -1.39 -5.39
CA LEU A 152 -11.55 -2.68 -4.77
C LEU A 152 -11.82 -3.88 -5.68
N ILE A 153 -12.70 -3.77 -6.66
CA ILE A 153 -12.99 -4.81 -7.66
C ILE A 153 -12.10 -4.63 -8.89
N LEU A 154 -12.07 -3.43 -9.46
CA LEU A 154 -11.41 -3.17 -10.75
C LEU A 154 -9.89 -3.24 -10.67
N TYR A 155 -9.29 -2.70 -9.61
CA TYR A 155 -7.84 -2.63 -9.49
C TYR A 155 -7.18 -4.01 -9.34
N PRO A 156 -7.64 -4.92 -8.48
CA PRO A 156 -7.11 -6.27 -8.42
C PRO A 156 -7.32 -7.04 -9.74
N LEU A 157 -8.44 -6.84 -10.42
CA LEU A 157 -8.70 -7.45 -11.73
C LEU A 157 -7.67 -7.00 -12.77
N ILE A 158 -7.43 -5.69 -12.88
CA ILE A 158 -6.42 -5.12 -13.79
C ILE A 158 -5.02 -5.67 -13.46
N SER A 159 -4.66 -5.73 -12.18
CA SER A 159 -3.37 -6.27 -11.74
C SER A 159 -3.21 -7.75 -12.10
N THR A 160 -4.25 -8.54 -11.94
CA THR A 160 -4.26 -9.98 -12.27
C THR A 160 -4.08 -10.18 -13.77
N ILE A 161 -4.81 -9.42 -14.60
CA ILE A 161 -4.65 -9.46 -16.06
C ILE A 161 -3.22 -9.08 -16.45
N MET A 162 -2.66 -8.04 -15.84
CA MET A 162 -1.30 -7.59 -16.16
C MET A 162 -0.24 -8.63 -15.77
N LEU A 163 -0.39 -9.28 -14.60
CA LEU A 163 0.50 -10.38 -14.19
C LEU A 163 0.42 -11.55 -15.20
N ALA A 164 -0.78 -11.91 -15.64
CA ALA A 164 -0.98 -12.94 -16.64
C ALA A 164 -0.29 -12.56 -17.97
N LEU A 165 -0.42 -11.30 -18.42
CA LEU A 165 0.27 -10.81 -19.61
C LEU A 165 1.80 -10.89 -19.46
N CYS A 166 2.35 -10.51 -18.30
CA CYS A 166 3.78 -10.65 -18.04
C CYS A 166 4.25 -12.12 -18.13
N TYR A 167 3.43 -13.05 -17.62
CA TYR A 167 3.73 -14.48 -17.64
C TYR A 167 3.69 -15.08 -19.06
N PHE A 168 2.70 -14.71 -19.88
CA PHE A 168 2.53 -15.30 -21.22
C PHE A 168 3.38 -14.64 -22.30
N ILE A 169 3.60 -13.32 -22.24
CA ILE A 169 4.29 -12.59 -23.33
C ILE A 169 5.82 -12.66 -23.18
N GLN A 170 6.34 -12.75 -21.97
CA GLN A 170 7.76 -12.95 -21.64
C GLN A 170 8.71 -11.98 -22.39
N ALA A 171 8.33 -10.71 -22.51
CA ALA A 171 9.10 -9.70 -23.20
C ALA A 171 9.53 -8.56 -22.25
N PRO A 172 10.73 -7.96 -22.42
CA PRO A 172 11.19 -6.84 -21.60
C PRO A 172 10.21 -5.68 -21.53
N PHE A 173 9.60 -5.34 -22.65
CA PHE A 173 8.64 -4.25 -22.75
C PHE A 173 7.40 -4.48 -21.87
N ILE A 174 6.89 -5.70 -21.81
CA ILE A 174 5.71 -6.00 -21.00
C ILE A 174 6.02 -5.86 -19.49
N CYS A 175 7.27 -6.13 -19.07
CA CYS A 175 7.69 -5.88 -17.69
C CYS A 175 7.70 -4.39 -17.34
N LEU A 176 8.07 -3.52 -18.28
CA LEU A 176 7.98 -2.05 -18.07
C LEU A 176 6.53 -1.60 -17.92
N VAL A 177 5.66 -2.02 -18.84
CA VAL A 177 4.21 -1.75 -18.74
C VAL A 177 3.65 -2.34 -17.45
N GLY A 178 4.05 -3.56 -17.11
CA GLY A 178 3.70 -4.23 -15.86
C GLY A 178 4.12 -3.45 -14.63
N GLY A 179 5.31 -2.86 -14.64
CA GLY A 179 5.77 -1.97 -13.58
C GLY A 179 4.76 -0.87 -13.31
N PHE A 180 4.39 -0.11 -14.33
CA PHE A 180 3.41 0.98 -14.19
C PHE A 180 2.01 0.48 -13.82
N VAL A 181 1.48 -0.51 -14.52
CA VAL A 181 0.10 -0.99 -14.34
C VAL A 181 -0.09 -1.67 -12.99
N ILE A 182 0.86 -2.50 -12.55
CA ILE A 182 0.78 -3.16 -11.23
C ILE A 182 1.05 -2.13 -10.12
N GLY A 183 1.93 -1.16 -10.33
CA GLY A 183 2.09 -0.02 -9.45
C GLY A 183 0.78 0.74 -9.29
N TYR A 184 0.10 1.03 -10.39
CA TYR A 184 -1.18 1.74 -10.40
C TYR A 184 -2.30 0.91 -9.74
N ALA A 185 -2.54 -0.28 -10.20
CA ALA A 185 -3.70 -1.06 -9.83
C ALA A 185 -3.45 -2.06 -8.67
N GLY A 186 -2.22 -2.52 -8.47
CA GLY A 186 -1.87 -3.40 -7.34
C GLY A 186 -1.52 -2.66 -6.05
N ALA A 187 -0.71 -1.60 -6.18
CA ALA A 187 -0.18 -0.85 -5.03
C ALA A 187 -0.85 0.51 -4.80
N GLY A 188 -1.59 1.04 -5.76
CA GLY A 188 -2.16 2.39 -5.79
C GLY A 188 -3.25 2.69 -4.78
N GLY A 189 -3.18 2.11 -3.59
CA GLY A 189 -4.08 2.42 -2.48
C GLY A 189 -5.14 1.36 -2.21
N VAL A 190 -5.14 0.22 -2.92
CA VAL A 190 -6.14 -0.85 -2.70
C VAL A 190 -6.15 -1.34 -1.26
N LEU A 191 -4.97 -1.56 -0.66
CA LEU A 191 -4.88 -1.97 0.76
C LEU A 191 -5.46 -0.91 1.69
N GLN A 192 -5.19 0.38 1.44
CA GLN A 192 -5.71 1.47 2.25
C GLN A 192 -7.22 1.62 2.13
N LEU A 193 -7.75 1.39 0.92
CA LEU A 193 -9.21 1.34 0.71
C LEU A 193 -9.84 0.12 1.37
N ALA A 194 -9.21 -1.05 1.29
CA ALA A 194 -9.68 -2.24 2.00
C ALA A 194 -9.73 -2.00 3.52
N VAL A 195 -8.72 -1.33 4.08
CA VAL A 195 -8.71 -0.93 5.51
C VAL A 195 -9.84 0.03 5.83
N SER A 196 -10.05 1.08 5.03
CA SER A 196 -11.12 2.07 5.29
C SER A 196 -12.50 1.44 5.15
N THR A 197 -12.74 0.70 4.06
CA THR A 197 -14.01 0.02 3.82
C THR A 197 -14.32 -1.00 4.91
N THR A 198 -13.32 -1.80 5.34
CA THR A 198 -13.53 -2.75 6.44
C THR A 198 -13.87 -2.03 7.74
N ALA A 199 -13.23 -0.90 8.03
CA ALA A 199 -13.52 -0.12 9.23
C ALA A 199 -14.96 0.47 9.23
N GLU A 200 -15.57 0.68 8.07
CA GLU A 200 -16.97 1.10 7.95
C GLU A 200 -17.95 -0.01 8.33
N PHE A 201 -17.60 -1.28 8.06
CA PHE A 201 -18.42 -2.42 8.50
C PHE A 201 -18.39 -2.65 10.02
N PHE A 202 -17.41 -2.08 10.72
CA PHE A 202 -17.23 -2.22 12.17
C PHE A 202 -17.10 -0.87 12.86
N PRO A 203 -18.15 -0.03 12.86
CA PRO A 203 -18.07 1.35 13.35
C PRO A 203 -17.67 1.45 14.82
N GLU A 204 -18.03 0.46 15.65
CA GLU A 204 -17.71 0.42 17.08
C GLU A 204 -16.28 -0.09 17.35
N ASN A 205 -15.71 -0.88 16.44
CA ASN A 205 -14.43 -1.55 16.60
C ASN A 205 -13.49 -1.32 15.39
N LYS A 206 -13.40 -0.08 14.92
CA LYS A 206 -12.58 0.30 13.74
C LYS A 206 -11.13 -0.15 13.85
N GLY A 207 -10.55 -0.05 15.06
CA GLY A 207 -9.18 -0.52 15.31
C GLY A 207 -9.00 -2.01 15.09
N THR A 208 -9.94 -2.84 15.56
CA THR A 208 -9.91 -4.28 15.35
C THR A 208 -10.07 -4.63 13.87
N ALA A 209 -10.99 -3.96 13.16
CA ALA A 209 -11.19 -4.16 11.73
C ALA A 209 -9.91 -3.83 10.92
N THR A 210 -9.29 -2.69 11.22
CA THR A 210 -8.00 -2.30 10.62
C THR A 210 -6.92 -3.35 10.90
N SER A 211 -6.81 -3.82 12.14
CA SER A 211 -5.82 -4.84 12.53
C SER A 211 -6.02 -6.16 11.78
N LEU A 212 -7.26 -6.59 11.56
CA LEU A 212 -7.54 -7.82 10.80
C LEU A 212 -7.04 -7.72 9.36
N VAL A 213 -7.28 -6.60 8.67
CA VAL A 213 -6.78 -6.40 7.30
C VAL A 213 -5.25 -6.36 7.28
N MET A 214 -4.62 -5.69 8.26
CA MET A 214 -3.17 -5.60 8.35
C MET A 214 -2.51 -6.93 8.70
N ILE A 215 -3.12 -7.76 9.56
CA ILE A 215 -2.68 -9.12 9.84
C ILE A 215 -2.77 -9.99 8.58
N ALA A 216 -3.89 -9.93 7.86
CA ALA A 216 -4.06 -10.64 6.60
C ALA A 216 -2.98 -10.24 5.57
N SER A 217 -2.70 -8.94 5.45
CA SER A 217 -1.62 -8.41 4.62
C SER A 217 -0.23 -8.93 5.05
N SER A 218 0.05 -8.99 6.35
CA SER A 218 1.33 -9.47 6.87
C SER A 218 1.52 -10.96 6.61
N ILE A 219 0.47 -11.76 6.80
CA ILE A 219 0.49 -13.21 6.48
C ILE A 219 0.72 -13.41 4.98
N ALA A 220 0.05 -12.61 4.13
CA ALA A 220 0.23 -12.65 2.68
C ALA A 220 1.69 -12.38 2.29
N ASN A 221 2.29 -11.33 2.83
CA ASN A 221 3.67 -10.95 2.54
C ASN A 221 4.65 -12.07 2.95
N TYR A 222 4.49 -12.63 4.15
CA TYR A 222 5.32 -13.74 4.60
C TYR A 222 5.18 -14.97 3.71
N THR A 223 3.93 -15.37 3.43
CA THR A 223 3.63 -16.59 2.65
C THR A 223 4.16 -16.48 1.23
N ILE A 224 3.87 -15.36 0.54
CA ILE A 224 4.23 -15.21 -0.87
C ILE A 224 5.74 -15.11 -1.07
N LEU A 225 6.45 -14.40 -0.18
CA LEU A 225 7.90 -14.29 -0.28
C LEU A 225 8.60 -15.60 0.07
N SER A 226 8.07 -16.34 1.06
CA SER A 226 8.58 -17.67 1.38
C SER A 226 8.40 -18.64 0.19
N LEU A 227 7.23 -18.65 -0.44
CA LEU A 227 6.97 -19.48 -1.62
C LEU A 227 7.85 -19.08 -2.80
N ALA A 228 8.01 -17.79 -3.08
CA ALA A 228 8.87 -17.32 -4.15
C ALA A 228 10.36 -17.66 -3.95
N GLY A 229 10.80 -17.81 -2.70
CA GLY A 229 12.17 -18.23 -2.38
C GLY A 229 12.44 -19.72 -2.54
N TYR A 230 11.41 -20.56 -2.72
CA TYR A 230 11.53 -22.00 -2.96
C TYR A 230 11.55 -22.38 -4.46
N ILE A 231 11.22 -21.46 -5.36
CA ILE A 231 11.20 -21.64 -6.81
C ILE A 231 12.47 -21.07 -7.42
#